data_4599adc08d1955935c61cf64840a0884
#
_entry.id   4599adc08d1955935c61cf64840a0884
#
_cell.length_a   1.000
_cell.length_b   1.000
_cell.length_c   1.000
_cell.angle_alpha   90.00
_cell.angle_beta   90.00
_cell.angle_gamma   90.00
#
_symmetry.space_group_name_H-M   'P 1'
#
loop_
_entity.id
_entity.type
_entity.pdbx_description
1 polymer ?
#
loop_
_entity_poly.entity_id
_entity_poly.type
_entity_poly.pdbx_seq_one_letter_code
_entity_poly.pdbx_strand_id
1 'polypeptide(L)'
;MPTISQLVRKGRSKLTEKSDSPHLQNCPQKRGVCTRVYTTTPKKPNSALRKVARVRLTNGMEVTTYIPGEGHNLQEHSVVLIRGGRVKDLPGCRYHVVRGALDSVSVNGRKKGRSKYGTKKGK
;
A
#
# COMPACT_ATOMS: atom_id res chain seq x y z
N MET A 1 29.70 -16.47 -19.83
CA MET A 1 30.37 -16.91 -18.58
C MET A 1 31.69 -16.17 -18.40
N PRO A 2 31.95 -15.62 -17.23
CA PRO A 2 33.25 -15.00 -16.99
C PRO A 2 34.34 -16.04 -16.83
N THR A 3 35.56 -15.67 -17.23
CA THR A 3 36.74 -16.51 -17.05
C THR A 3 37.25 -16.40 -15.62
N ILE A 4 38.10 -17.34 -15.20
CA ILE A 4 38.72 -17.33 -13.87
C ILE A 4 39.47 -16.01 -13.65
N SER A 5 40.21 -15.55 -14.66
CA SER A 5 40.96 -14.30 -14.60
C SER A 5 40.05 -13.10 -14.36
N GLN A 6 38.87 -13.08 -14.98
CA GLN A 6 37.89 -12.00 -14.78
C GLN A 6 37.32 -12.00 -13.33
N LEU A 7 37.07 -13.19 -12.79
CA LEU A 7 36.58 -13.31 -11.41
C LEU A 7 37.63 -12.87 -10.40
N VAL A 8 38.91 -13.17 -10.66
CA VAL A 8 40.02 -12.73 -9.79
C VAL A 8 40.13 -11.21 -9.80
N ARG A 9 39.97 -10.57 -10.96
CA ARG A 9 40.08 -9.11 -11.08
C ARG A 9 38.92 -8.37 -10.47
N LYS A 10 37.68 -8.82 -10.74
CA LYS A 10 36.49 -8.09 -10.37
C LYS A 10 35.70 -8.72 -9.22
N GLY A 11 35.92 -10.03 -8.98
CA GLY A 11 35.14 -10.76 -7.96
C GLY A 11 33.67 -10.92 -8.35
N ARG A 12 32.91 -11.40 -7.42
CA ARG A 12 31.46 -11.53 -7.57
C ARG A 12 30.77 -10.50 -6.68
N SER A 13 29.76 -9.84 -7.22
CA SER A 13 28.94 -8.93 -6.44
C SER A 13 27.56 -9.54 -6.26
N LYS A 14 26.97 -9.34 -5.08
CA LYS A 14 25.61 -9.78 -4.83
C LYS A 14 24.65 -8.85 -5.56
N LEU A 15 23.59 -9.43 -6.12
CA LEU A 15 22.51 -8.64 -6.66
C LEU A 15 21.78 -7.95 -5.54
N THR A 16 21.51 -6.66 -5.71
CA THR A 16 20.77 -5.89 -4.74
C THR A 16 19.29 -5.95 -5.09
N GLU A 17 18.46 -6.37 -4.15
CA GLU A 17 17.02 -6.39 -4.35
C GLU A 17 16.45 -5.01 -4.16
N LYS A 18 15.57 -4.62 -5.10
CA LYS A 18 14.84 -3.37 -4.97
C LYS A 18 13.67 -3.56 -4.01
N SER A 19 13.43 -2.55 -3.19
CA SER A 19 12.26 -2.55 -2.30
C SER A 19 10.97 -2.52 -3.11
N ASP A 20 9.97 -3.28 -2.69
CA ASP A 20 8.63 -3.20 -3.25
C ASP A 20 7.87 -1.96 -2.75
N SER A 21 8.38 -1.31 -1.72
CA SER A 21 7.75 -0.14 -1.10
C SER A 21 8.73 1.02 -0.98
N PRO A 22 9.28 1.52 -2.13
CA PRO A 22 10.33 2.56 -2.06
C PRO A 22 9.86 3.88 -1.45
N HIS A 23 8.57 4.19 -1.56
CA HIS A 23 8.02 5.44 -1.05
C HIS A 23 7.92 5.48 0.46
N LEU A 24 7.99 4.32 1.14
CA LEU A 24 7.98 4.25 2.59
C LEU A 24 9.34 4.54 3.22
N GLN A 25 10.41 4.49 2.45
CA GLN A 25 11.78 4.83 2.88
C GLN A 25 12.20 4.07 4.15
N ASN A 26 12.02 2.74 4.12
CA ASN A 26 12.36 1.83 5.23
C ASN A 26 11.53 2.06 6.51
N CYS A 27 10.40 2.71 6.40
CA CYS A 27 9.43 2.85 7.50
C CYS A 27 8.33 1.81 7.36
N PRO A 28 7.80 1.27 8.48
CA PRO A 28 6.68 0.33 8.37
C PRO A 28 5.39 0.98 7.86
N GLN A 29 5.17 2.26 8.21
CA GLN A 29 4.04 3.04 7.72
C GLN A 29 4.46 4.48 7.48
N LYS A 30 3.66 5.20 6.68
CA LYS A 30 3.84 6.63 6.42
C LYS A 30 2.47 7.32 6.47
N ARG A 31 2.46 8.51 7.02
CA ARG A 31 1.28 9.36 6.99
C ARG A 31 1.22 10.13 5.68
N GLY A 32 0.01 10.35 5.19
CA GLY A 32 -0.18 11.15 3.99
C GLY A 32 -1.55 11.78 3.96
N VAL A 33 -1.77 12.62 2.97
CA VAL A 33 -3.05 13.31 2.74
C VAL A 33 -3.63 12.83 1.42
N CYS A 34 -4.89 12.43 1.42
CA CYS A 34 -5.57 12.01 0.20
C CYS A 34 -5.72 13.19 -0.75
N THR A 35 -5.17 13.07 -1.96
CA THR A 35 -5.36 14.08 -3.01
C THR A 35 -6.55 13.75 -3.88
N ARG A 36 -6.90 12.46 -3.96
CA ARG A 36 -8.03 11.99 -4.75
C ARG A 36 -8.47 10.62 -4.25
N VAL A 37 -9.77 10.42 -4.15
CA VAL A 37 -10.34 9.10 -3.81
C VAL A 37 -11.27 8.69 -4.95
N TYR A 38 -11.07 7.48 -5.46
CA TYR A 38 -11.81 7.00 -6.62
C TYR A 38 -11.88 5.49 -6.63
N THR A 39 -12.57 4.94 -7.61
CA THR A 39 -12.64 3.50 -7.82
C THR A 39 -11.91 3.13 -9.11
N THR A 40 -11.39 1.90 -9.16
CA THR A 40 -10.70 1.41 -10.34
C THR A 40 -11.06 -0.06 -10.56
N THR A 41 -10.99 -0.48 -11.82
CA THR A 41 -11.22 -1.89 -12.15
C THR A 41 -9.92 -2.68 -12.00
N PRO A 42 -9.98 -3.94 -11.54
CA PRO A 42 -8.79 -4.78 -11.44
C PRO A 42 -8.37 -5.28 -12.82
N LYS A 43 -7.22 -5.95 -12.85
CA LYS A 43 -6.72 -6.62 -14.04
C LYS A 43 -7.66 -7.77 -14.43
N LYS A 44 -7.71 -8.08 -15.73
CA LYS A 44 -8.36 -9.32 -16.17
C LYS A 44 -7.72 -10.54 -15.52
N PRO A 45 -8.45 -11.60 -15.20
CA PRO A 45 -9.86 -11.85 -15.49
C PRO A 45 -10.84 -11.31 -14.43
N ASN A 46 -10.37 -10.54 -13.46
CA ASN A 46 -11.21 -10.06 -12.38
C ASN A 46 -12.02 -8.83 -12.80
N SER A 47 -13.17 -8.66 -12.18
CA SER A 47 -14.04 -7.52 -12.43
C SER A 47 -14.68 -7.07 -11.11
N ALA A 48 -14.56 -5.79 -10.82
CA ALA A 48 -15.12 -5.17 -9.61
C ALA A 48 -14.85 -3.67 -9.65
N LEU A 49 -15.35 -2.97 -8.65
CA LEU A 49 -14.96 -1.57 -8.41
C LEU A 49 -14.11 -1.54 -7.15
N ARG A 50 -12.80 -1.48 -7.32
CA ARG A 50 -11.85 -1.43 -6.20
C ARG A 50 -11.70 0.01 -5.74
N LYS A 51 -11.78 0.22 -4.42
CA LYS A 51 -11.66 1.56 -3.83
C LYS A 51 -10.19 1.88 -3.62
N VAL A 52 -9.74 2.97 -4.19
CA VAL A 52 -8.33 3.40 -4.10
C VAL A 52 -8.27 4.89 -3.79
N ALA A 53 -7.13 5.33 -3.28
CA ALA A 53 -6.87 6.72 -3.00
C ALA A 53 -5.48 7.10 -3.49
N ARG A 54 -5.38 8.29 -4.06
CA ARG A 54 -4.10 8.89 -4.37
C ARG A 54 -3.67 9.70 -3.17
N VAL A 55 -2.54 9.37 -2.56
CA VAL A 55 -2.09 9.94 -1.29
C VAL A 55 -0.74 10.60 -1.47
N ARG A 56 -0.62 11.84 -1.01
CA ARG A 56 0.67 12.53 -0.93
C ARG A 56 1.26 12.27 0.45
N LEU A 57 2.42 11.63 0.49
CA LEU A 57 3.10 11.27 1.72
C LEU A 57 3.84 12.47 2.33
N THR A 58 4.21 12.36 3.59
CA THR A 58 4.96 13.41 4.30
C THR A 58 6.33 13.68 3.67
N ASN A 59 6.87 12.70 2.91
CA ASN A 59 8.13 12.88 2.19
C ASN A 59 7.96 13.56 0.82
N GLY A 60 6.76 14.01 0.50
CA GLY A 60 6.47 14.70 -0.75
C GLY A 60 6.10 13.81 -1.93
N MET A 61 6.24 12.50 -1.78
CA MET A 61 5.91 11.56 -2.85
C MET A 61 4.42 11.25 -2.86
N GLU A 62 3.88 11.04 -4.06
CA GLU A 62 2.47 10.73 -4.24
C GLU A 62 2.31 9.29 -4.72
N VAL A 63 1.46 8.52 -4.05
CA VAL A 63 1.27 7.10 -4.35
C VAL A 63 -0.20 6.74 -4.43
N THR A 64 -0.49 5.66 -5.17
CA THR A 64 -1.83 5.07 -5.20
C THR A 64 -1.92 3.99 -4.15
N THR A 65 -2.90 4.07 -3.28
CA THR A 65 -3.10 3.12 -2.18
C THR A 65 -4.47 2.48 -2.28
N TYR A 66 -4.56 1.22 -1.83
CA TYR A 66 -5.82 0.50 -1.77
C TYR A 66 -6.49 0.74 -0.42
N ILE A 67 -7.80 0.96 -0.44
CA ILE A 67 -8.60 1.11 0.77
C ILE A 67 -9.26 -0.23 1.07
N PRO A 68 -8.75 -1.00 2.06
CA PRO A 68 -9.29 -2.33 2.33
C PRO A 68 -10.62 -2.30 3.08
N GLY A 69 -11.37 -3.39 3.00
CA GLY A 69 -12.62 -3.57 3.71
C GLY A 69 -13.83 -3.04 2.94
N GLU A 70 -15.00 -3.19 3.54
CA GLU A 70 -16.25 -2.74 2.95
C GLU A 70 -16.57 -1.32 3.40
N GLY A 71 -16.73 -0.41 2.44
CA GLY A 71 -17.06 0.97 2.70
C GLY A 71 -15.94 1.76 3.36
N HIS A 72 -16.00 3.06 3.23
CA HIS A 72 -15.04 3.96 3.84
C HIS A 72 -15.64 5.37 3.91
N ASN A 73 -15.00 6.23 4.69
CA ASN A 73 -15.39 7.63 4.81
C ASN A 73 -14.34 8.59 4.25
N LEU A 74 -13.39 8.08 3.49
CA LEU A 74 -12.30 8.89 2.98
C LEU A 74 -12.77 9.80 1.85
N GLN A 75 -12.20 10.99 1.82
CA GLN A 75 -12.47 11.98 0.79
C GLN A 75 -11.21 12.79 0.57
N GLU A 76 -11.24 13.72 -0.38
CA GLU A 76 -10.12 14.60 -0.65
C GLU A 76 -9.73 15.35 0.63
N HIS A 77 -8.43 15.47 0.87
CA HIS A 77 -7.82 16.10 2.05
C HIS A 77 -7.92 15.29 3.35
N SER A 78 -8.42 14.05 3.31
CA SER A 78 -8.37 13.17 4.48
C SER A 78 -6.93 12.77 4.79
N VAL A 79 -6.57 12.76 6.07
CA VAL A 79 -5.24 12.31 6.52
C VAL A 79 -5.31 10.82 6.79
N VAL A 80 -4.41 10.05 6.20
CA VAL A 80 -4.40 8.60 6.32
C VAL A 80 -3.00 8.08 6.64
N LEU A 81 -2.95 6.88 7.20
CA LEU A 81 -1.72 6.15 7.41
C LEU A 81 -1.68 5.02 6.39
N ILE A 82 -0.57 4.88 5.67
CA ILE A 82 -0.41 3.82 4.69
C ILE A 82 0.68 2.86 5.11
N ARG A 83 0.57 1.62 4.67
CA ARG A 83 1.56 0.57 4.88
C ARG A 83 1.91 -0.09 3.56
N GLY A 84 3.01 -0.83 3.52
CA GLY A 84 3.36 -1.63 2.37
C GLY A 84 2.39 -2.79 2.17
N GLY A 85 2.37 -3.33 0.99
CA GLY A 85 1.51 -4.43 0.60
C GLY A 85 0.92 -4.19 -0.77
N ARG A 86 1.32 -5.01 -1.73
CA ARG A 86 0.85 -4.86 -3.11
C ARG A 86 -0.53 -5.47 -3.26
N VAL A 87 -1.34 -4.84 -4.10
CA VAL A 87 -2.60 -5.42 -4.56
C VAL A 87 -2.35 -6.02 -5.93
N LYS A 88 -2.39 -7.33 -6.02
CA LYS A 88 -2.07 -8.05 -7.26
C LYS A 88 -3.03 -7.71 -8.41
N ASP A 89 -4.30 -7.48 -8.08
CA ASP A 89 -5.34 -7.16 -9.06
C ASP A 89 -5.23 -5.75 -9.64
N LEU A 90 -4.51 -4.86 -8.96
CA LEU A 90 -4.44 -3.46 -9.37
C LEU A 90 -3.03 -3.11 -9.83
N PRO A 91 -2.86 -2.64 -11.07
CA PRO A 91 -1.54 -2.25 -11.55
C PRO A 91 -1.03 -1.00 -10.83
N GLY A 92 0.23 -1.04 -10.40
CA GLY A 92 0.86 0.11 -9.74
C GLY A 92 0.42 0.39 -8.32
N CYS A 93 -0.40 -0.47 -7.73
CA CYS A 93 -0.88 -0.27 -6.35
C CYS A 93 -0.03 -1.13 -5.39
N ARG A 94 0.90 -0.49 -4.69
CA ARG A 94 1.86 -1.17 -3.81
C ARG A 94 1.62 -0.94 -2.33
N TYR A 95 0.56 -0.23 -1.99
CA TYR A 95 0.33 0.23 -0.62
C TYR A 95 -1.13 0.05 -0.23
N HIS A 96 -1.36 -0.04 1.07
CA HIS A 96 -2.70 -0.13 1.64
C HIS A 96 -2.90 0.98 2.66
N VAL A 97 -4.12 1.51 2.74
CA VAL A 97 -4.52 2.40 3.83
C VAL A 97 -4.77 1.57 5.08
N VAL A 98 -4.25 2.02 6.23
CA VAL A 98 -4.50 1.36 7.52
C VAL A 98 -5.85 1.82 8.05
N ARG A 99 -6.81 0.89 8.16
CA ARG A 99 -8.14 1.19 8.66
C ARG A 99 -8.11 1.35 10.18
N GLY A 100 -8.90 2.28 10.69
CA GLY A 100 -8.97 2.55 12.13
C GLY A 100 -7.89 3.48 12.64
N ALA A 101 -7.12 4.11 11.75
CA ALA A 101 -6.07 5.06 12.11
C ALA A 101 -6.33 6.39 11.42
N LEU A 102 -6.01 7.49 12.10
CA LEU A 102 -6.19 8.85 11.58
C LEU A 102 -7.64 9.06 11.09
N ASP A 103 -7.81 9.58 9.87
CA ASP A 103 -9.16 9.88 9.34
C ASP A 103 -9.89 8.66 8.77
N SER A 104 -9.21 7.53 8.65
CA SER A 104 -9.82 6.30 8.13
C SER A 104 -10.50 5.54 9.26
N VAL A 105 -11.83 5.52 9.27
CA VAL A 105 -12.56 4.77 10.28
C VAL A 105 -12.45 3.27 10.06
N SER A 106 -12.66 2.51 11.13
CA SER A 106 -12.65 1.05 11.05
C SER A 106 -13.85 0.52 10.24
N VAL A 107 -13.75 -0.73 9.80
CA VAL A 107 -14.85 -1.40 9.10
C VAL A 107 -15.92 -1.77 10.12
N ASN A 108 -17.15 -1.35 9.88
CA ASN A 108 -18.27 -1.57 10.78
C ASN A 108 -18.80 -3.01 10.69
N GLY A 109 -19.23 -3.54 11.83
CA GLY A 109 -19.93 -4.84 11.88
C GLY A 109 -19.07 -6.05 11.60
N ARG A 110 -17.78 -5.89 11.54
CA ARG A 110 -16.88 -7.00 11.22
C ARG A 110 -16.59 -7.82 12.48
N LYS A 111 -16.74 -9.14 12.37
CA LYS A 111 -16.54 -10.05 13.49
C LYS A 111 -15.27 -10.89 13.39
N LYS A 112 -14.78 -11.11 12.19
CA LYS A 112 -13.55 -11.90 11.93
C LYS A 112 -12.47 -11.03 11.31
N GLY A 113 -11.21 -11.28 11.64
CA GLY A 113 -10.10 -10.54 11.12
C GLY A 113 -10.13 -9.05 11.45
N ARG A 114 -10.64 -8.72 12.64
CA ARG A 114 -10.88 -7.33 13.03
C ARG A 114 -9.62 -6.46 13.07
N SER A 115 -8.51 -7.04 13.48
CA SER A 115 -7.27 -6.29 13.60
C SER A 115 -6.77 -5.76 12.26
N LYS A 116 -7.04 -6.45 11.17
CA LYS A 116 -6.65 -6.00 9.83
C LYS A 116 -7.42 -4.78 9.36
N TYR A 117 -8.60 -4.58 9.91
CA TYR A 117 -9.51 -3.50 9.47
C TYR A 117 -9.86 -2.53 10.59
N GLY A 118 -9.12 -2.60 11.70
CA GLY A 118 -9.27 -1.66 12.80
C GLY A 118 -10.56 -1.76 13.58
N THR A 119 -11.30 -2.86 13.42
CA THR A 119 -12.61 -3.03 14.09
C THR A 119 -12.43 -3.42 15.54
N LYS A 120 -13.12 -2.72 16.43
CA LYS A 120 -13.09 -3.05 17.85
C LYS A 120 -13.94 -4.29 18.13
N LYS A 121 -13.63 -4.96 19.23
CA LYS A 121 -14.38 -6.13 19.67
C LYS A 121 -15.81 -5.72 19.98
N GLY A 122 -16.77 -6.35 19.32
CA GLY A 122 -18.18 -6.15 19.59
C GLY A 122 -18.59 -6.86 20.89
N LYS A 123 -19.69 -6.41 21.49
CA LYS A 123 -20.24 -7.08 22.65
C LYS A 123 -20.99 -8.35 22.25
#